data_53cbdf4d117025eacc4748ec3b55c36c
#
_entry.id   53cbdf4d117025eacc4748ec3b55c36c
#
_cell.length_a   1.000
_cell.length_b   1.000
_cell.length_c   1.000
_cell.angle_alpha   90.00
_cell.angle_beta   90.00
_cell.angle_gamma   90.00
#
_symmetry.space_group_name_H-M   'P 1'
#
loop_
_entity.id
_entity.type
_entity.pdbx_description
1 polymer ?
#
loop_
_entity_poly.entity_id
_entity_poly.type
_entity_poly.pdbx_seq_one_letter_code
_entity_poly.pdbx_strand_id
1 'polypeptide(L)'
;MKLDAIHIYPVKSIAGLSLQSSKVTFSGLFNDRRYMLVQANGNFVTARKYPVLTQIHGSYDANAVLSLAYQDQQITLDNSQFSPEYKDVKIWGTQVQAQKCGQQYNEWFSQILGKEVELVYFAEQSQRVTSSRPDQPVAFADGYPFLITSRASLTALEKHCPEKVNIAQFRANIIIDDCDAFAEDTWEKFKIGDVVFESVKPCVRCSLTTVDPENGTVNAKGEPFKTLTQFRFLKIDGKNKGPTFGMNLVALNEGEIKIGDKVEVLSYREAEVY
;
A
#
# COMPACT_ATOMS: atom_id res chain seq x y z
N MET A 1 -13.11 10.09 -17.06
CA MET A 1 -12.54 9.51 -15.84
C MET A 1 -11.53 10.50 -15.27
N LYS A 2 -11.42 10.56 -13.96
CA LYS A 2 -10.48 11.46 -13.27
C LYS A 2 -9.84 10.78 -12.06
N LEU A 3 -8.66 11.25 -11.67
CA LEU A 3 -8.01 10.89 -10.42
C LEU A 3 -8.77 11.54 -9.25
N ASP A 4 -9.35 10.73 -8.39
CA ASP A 4 -10.19 11.19 -7.27
C ASP A 4 -9.43 11.30 -5.95
N ALA A 5 -8.52 10.35 -5.68
CA ALA A 5 -7.71 10.41 -4.48
C ALA A 5 -6.32 9.78 -4.68
N ILE A 6 -5.36 10.33 -3.94
CA ILE A 6 -3.98 9.84 -3.87
C ILE A 6 -3.68 9.52 -2.40
N HIS A 7 -3.19 8.31 -2.13
CA HIS A 7 -2.77 7.90 -0.80
C HIS A 7 -1.36 7.33 -0.81
N ILE A 8 -0.59 7.69 0.21
CA ILE A 8 0.65 7.02 0.54
C ILE A 8 0.58 6.41 1.94
N TYR A 9 1.40 5.44 2.20
CA TYR A 9 1.51 4.72 3.46
C TYR A 9 2.98 4.73 3.89
N PRO A 10 3.49 5.81 4.49
CA PRO A 10 4.93 5.99 4.70
C PRO A 10 5.60 4.83 5.40
N VAL A 11 4.97 4.33 6.48
CA VAL A 11 5.41 3.11 7.17
C VAL A 11 4.49 1.96 6.77
N LYS A 12 5.06 0.80 6.45
CA LYS A 12 4.29 -0.41 6.17
C LYS A 12 3.35 -0.72 7.33
N SER A 13 2.07 -0.94 7.02
CA SER A 13 1.00 -1.31 7.96
C SER A 13 0.38 -0.18 8.79
N ILE A 14 0.92 1.06 8.83
CA ILE A 14 0.25 2.19 9.49
C ILE A 14 -0.89 2.76 8.65
N ALA A 15 -1.63 3.74 9.18
CA ALA A 15 -2.67 4.49 8.46
C ALA A 15 -2.15 5.12 7.16
N GLY A 16 -3.04 5.32 6.20
CA GLY A 16 -2.73 6.05 4.97
C GLY A 16 -2.75 7.56 5.17
N LEU A 17 -2.01 8.27 4.33
CA LEU A 17 -1.97 9.72 4.25
C LEU A 17 -2.49 10.16 2.87
N SER A 18 -3.51 11.02 2.86
CA SER A 18 -4.08 11.59 1.64
C SER A 18 -3.25 12.77 1.15
N LEU A 19 -3.03 12.85 -0.16
CA LEU A 19 -2.25 13.91 -0.81
C LEU A 19 -3.06 14.59 -1.90
N GLN A 20 -2.80 15.88 -2.16
CA GLN A 20 -3.35 16.61 -3.30
C GLN A 20 -2.59 16.31 -4.61
N SER A 21 -1.28 16.09 -4.49
CA SER A 21 -0.41 15.65 -5.59
C SER A 21 0.71 14.78 -5.05
N SER A 22 1.34 14.02 -5.94
CA SER A 22 2.52 13.22 -5.60
C SER A 22 3.43 13.04 -6.80
N LYS A 23 4.73 13.05 -6.56
CA LYS A 23 5.70 12.56 -7.53
C LYS A 23 5.56 11.06 -7.67
N VAL A 24 5.57 10.59 -8.91
CA VAL A 24 5.63 9.20 -9.30
C VAL A 24 7.07 8.84 -9.62
N THR A 25 7.58 7.83 -8.95
CA THR A 25 8.88 7.21 -9.26
C THR A 25 8.65 5.77 -9.68
N PHE A 26 9.62 5.13 -10.33
CA PHE A 26 9.50 3.71 -10.68
C PHE A 26 9.27 2.79 -9.46
N SER A 27 9.71 3.20 -8.26
CA SER A 27 9.55 2.42 -7.02
C SER A 27 8.26 2.68 -6.25
N GLY A 28 7.40 3.59 -6.72
CA GLY A 28 6.13 3.98 -6.09
C GLY A 28 5.92 5.49 -6.03
N LEU A 29 4.84 5.93 -5.38
CA LEU A 29 4.66 7.33 -5.03
C LEU A 29 5.76 7.76 -4.06
N PHE A 30 6.18 9.02 -4.19
CA PHE A 30 7.23 9.57 -3.33
C PHE A 30 6.86 9.36 -1.85
N ASN A 31 7.79 8.84 -1.06
CA ASN A 31 7.63 8.49 0.36
C ASN A 31 6.67 7.32 0.67
N ASP A 32 6.16 6.60 -0.32
CA ASP A 32 5.30 5.45 -0.07
C ASP A 32 6.11 4.24 0.40
N ARG A 33 5.72 3.63 1.53
CA ARG A 33 6.32 2.41 2.14
C ARG A 33 7.86 2.46 2.24
N ARG A 34 8.39 3.64 2.62
CA ARG A 34 9.84 3.81 2.84
C ARG A 34 10.30 3.24 4.17
N TYR A 35 9.39 3.06 5.13
CA TYR A 35 9.67 2.54 6.45
C TYR A 35 8.95 1.22 6.70
N MET A 36 9.55 0.39 7.55
CA MET A 36 8.97 -0.90 7.94
C MET A 36 9.41 -1.28 9.36
N LEU A 37 8.49 -1.89 10.12
CA LEU A 37 8.82 -2.48 11.41
C LEU A 37 9.27 -3.92 11.22
N VAL A 38 10.31 -4.30 11.92
CA VAL A 38 10.84 -5.67 11.92
C VAL A 38 11.07 -6.19 13.34
N GLN A 39 11.05 -7.50 13.50
CA GLN A 39 11.49 -8.19 14.70
C GLN A 39 13.02 -8.29 14.72
N ALA A 40 13.63 -8.68 15.85
CA ALA A 40 15.08 -8.87 15.98
C ALA A 40 15.67 -9.79 14.90
N ASN A 41 14.91 -10.83 14.47
CA ASN A 41 15.29 -11.76 13.40
C ASN A 41 15.10 -11.21 11.97
N GLY A 42 14.78 -9.92 11.80
CA GLY A 42 14.59 -9.26 10.52
C GLY A 42 13.24 -9.52 9.84
N ASN A 43 12.36 -10.34 10.40
CA ASN A 43 11.03 -10.56 9.84
C ASN A 43 10.13 -9.35 10.04
N PHE A 44 9.42 -8.94 8.99
CA PHE A 44 8.55 -7.78 9.05
C PHE A 44 7.31 -7.96 9.93
N VAL A 45 6.89 -6.87 10.57
CA VAL A 45 5.69 -6.76 11.41
C VAL A 45 4.52 -6.25 10.57
N THR A 46 3.31 -6.78 10.81
CA THR A 46 2.14 -6.44 10.01
C THR A 46 0.91 -6.11 10.85
N ALA A 47 0.06 -5.21 10.35
CA ALA A 47 -1.24 -4.91 10.96
C ALA A 47 -2.21 -6.10 10.95
N ARG A 48 -1.97 -7.16 10.16
CA ARG A 48 -2.73 -8.42 10.29
C ARG A 48 -2.58 -9.05 11.67
N LYS A 49 -1.39 -8.93 12.26
CA LYS A 49 -1.07 -9.45 13.60
C LYS A 49 -1.25 -8.38 14.68
N TYR A 50 -0.98 -7.12 14.33
CA TYR A 50 -1.02 -5.98 15.24
C TYR A 50 -1.89 -4.88 14.62
N PRO A 51 -3.23 -5.03 14.68
CA PRO A 51 -4.16 -4.08 14.04
C PRO A 51 -4.02 -2.65 14.54
N VAL A 52 -3.55 -2.46 15.77
CA VAL A 52 -3.25 -1.14 16.35
C VAL A 52 -2.34 -0.27 15.47
N LEU A 53 -1.50 -0.87 14.63
CA LEU A 53 -0.67 -0.13 13.68
C LEU A 53 -1.50 0.75 12.73
N THR A 54 -2.74 0.36 12.40
CA THR A 54 -3.62 1.17 11.54
C THR A 54 -4.09 2.47 12.22
N GLN A 55 -3.86 2.61 13.53
CA GLN A 55 -4.21 3.78 14.32
C GLN A 55 -3.03 4.77 14.46
N ILE A 56 -1.87 4.45 13.90
CA ILE A 56 -0.73 5.37 13.83
C ILE A 56 -0.89 6.22 12.59
N HIS A 57 -1.04 7.53 12.78
CA HIS A 57 -1.25 8.49 11.71
C HIS A 57 0.04 9.26 11.40
N GLY A 58 0.30 9.49 10.12
CA GLY A 58 1.45 10.25 9.67
C GLY A 58 1.06 11.63 9.14
N SER A 59 1.98 12.57 9.22
CA SER A 59 1.90 13.86 8.54
C SER A 59 3.30 14.30 8.09
N TYR A 60 3.39 15.03 6.98
CA TYR A 60 4.63 15.65 6.53
C TYR A 60 4.58 17.15 6.78
N ASP A 61 5.67 17.72 7.25
CA ASP A 61 5.86 19.16 7.29
C ASP A 61 6.31 19.73 5.92
N ALA A 62 6.52 21.04 5.85
CA ALA A 62 6.98 21.73 4.64
C ALA A 62 8.38 21.27 4.15
N ASN A 63 9.17 20.67 5.02
CA ASN A 63 10.50 20.14 4.71
C ASN A 63 10.47 18.63 4.37
N ALA A 64 9.27 18.06 4.21
CA ALA A 64 9.03 16.64 3.98
C ALA A 64 9.56 15.72 5.11
N VAL A 65 9.58 16.22 6.35
CA VAL A 65 9.90 15.45 7.54
C VAL A 65 8.63 14.75 8.04
N LEU A 66 8.70 13.44 8.24
CA LEU A 66 7.57 12.63 8.68
C LEU A 66 7.39 12.68 10.20
N SER A 67 6.25 13.15 10.67
CA SER A 67 5.80 12.99 12.06
C SER A 67 4.73 11.90 12.13
N LEU A 68 4.82 11.06 13.16
CA LEU A 68 3.85 10.01 13.46
C LEU A 68 3.18 10.30 14.79
N ALA A 69 1.87 10.06 14.87
CA ALA A 69 1.08 10.25 16.08
C ALA A 69 0.27 8.98 16.39
N TYR A 70 0.19 8.66 17.68
CA TYR A 70 -0.66 7.61 18.23
C TYR A 70 -1.18 8.05 19.60
N GLN A 71 -2.50 8.21 19.73
CA GLN A 71 -3.13 8.80 20.93
C GLN A 71 -2.48 10.16 21.27
N ASP A 72 -1.98 10.34 22.48
CA ASP A 72 -1.34 11.57 22.95
C ASP A 72 0.18 11.60 22.68
N GLN A 73 0.72 10.58 22.00
CA GLN A 73 2.15 10.46 21.72
C GLN A 73 2.45 10.87 20.29
N GLN A 74 3.58 11.53 20.09
CA GLN A 74 4.09 11.89 18.78
C GLN A 74 5.60 11.67 18.70
N ILE A 75 6.07 11.29 17.50
CA ILE A 75 7.49 11.19 17.19
C ILE A 75 7.76 11.70 15.77
N THR A 76 8.88 12.38 15.58
CA THR A 76 9.31 12.89 14.28
C THR A 76 10.49 12.07 13.78
N LEU A 77 10.40 11.57 12.54
CA LEU A 77 11.45 10.76 11.92
C LEU A 77 12.38 11.66 11.13
N ASP A 78 13.50 12.01 11.74
CA ASP A 78 14.57 12.79 11.12
C ASP A 78 15.62 11.85 10.52
N ASN A 79 15.61 11.73 9.19
CA ASN A 79 16.50 10.82 8.46
C ASN A 79 17.99 11.18 8.63
N SER A 80 18.31 12.44 8.99
CA SER A 80 19.70 12.86 9.24
C SER A 80 20.28 12.26 10.51
N GLN A 81 19.43 11.79 11.41
CA GLN A 81 19.80 11.18 12.69
C GLN A 81 19.79 9.64 12.64
N PHE A 82 19.50 9.03 11.47
CA PHE A 82 19.49 7.59 11.37
C PHE A 82 20.91 7.01 11.47
N SER A 83 20.98 5.82 12.06
CA SER A 83 22.23 5.06 12.11
C SER A 83 22.75 4.81 10.69
N PRO A 84 24.07 4.94 10.42
CA PRO A 84 24.63 4.55 9.14
C PRO A 84 24.63 3.03 8.91
N GLU A 85 24.25 2.24 9.93
CA GLU A 85 24.24 0.78 9.87
C GLU A 85 23.04 0.25 9.10
N TYR A 86 23.29 -0.82 8.37
CA TYR A 86 22.26 -1.61 7.69
C TYR A 86 22.09 -2.98 8.36
N LYS A 87 20.93 -3.56 8.22
CA LYS A 87 20.65 -4.94 8.64
C LYS A 87 19.86 -5.69 7.56
N ASP A 88 20.03 -7.00 7.55
CA ASP A 88 19.22 -7.88 6.73
C ASP A 88 17.79 -7.96 7.28
N VAL A 89 16.83 -7.62 6.43
CA VAL A 89 15.41 -7.77 6.74
C VAL A 89 14.74 -8.64 5.68
N LYS A 90 13.63 -9.27 6.05
CA LYS A 90 12.93 -10.20 5.18
C LYS A 90 11.49 -9.74 4.94
N ILE A 91 11.11 -9.60 3.66
CA ILE A 91 9.76 -9.27 3.24
C ILE A 91 9.29 -10.26 2.18
N TRP A 92 8.24 -11.05 2.49
CA TRP A 92 7.69 -12.08 1.61
C TRP A 92 8.74 -13.03 0.99
N GLY A 93 9.79 -13.36 1.75
CA GLY A 93 10.86 -14.25 1.28
C GLY A 93 12.02 -13.54 0.58
N THR A 94 11.89 -12.27 0.22
CA THR A 94 12.99 -11.45 -0.31
C THR A 94 13.80 -10.84 0.82
N GLN A 95 15.11 -11.02 0.78
CA GLN A 95 16.05 -10.37 1.71
C GLN A 95 16.41 -8.99 1.17
N VAL A 96 16.47 -8.00 2.05
CA VAL A 96 16.74 -6.60 1.72
C VAL A 96 17.67 -6.01 2.78
N GLN A 97 18.68 -5.25 2.36
CA GLN A 97 19.47 -4.42 3.25
C GLN A 97 18.67 -3.16 3.60
N ALA A 98 18.36 -2.96 4.88
CA ALA A 98 17.58 -1.81 5.35
C ALA A 98 18.36 -1.04 6.41
N GLN A 99 18.35 0.29 6.31
CA GLN A 99 19.03 1.19 7.26
C GLN A 99 18.29 1.18 8.60
N LYS A 100 19.03 1.09 9.71
CA LYS A 100 18.47 1.22 11.06
C LYS A 100 18.13 2.68 11.34
N CYS A 101 16.93 2.95 11.82
CA CYS A 101 16.51 4.32 12.13
C CYS A 101 17.06 4.84 13.46
N GLY A 102 17.10 4.01 14.51
CA GLY A 102 17.64 4.39 15.82
C GLY A 102 16.76 3.94 16.98
N GLN A 103 17.35 3.95 18.19
CA GLN A 103 16.77 3.35 19.38
C GLN A 103 15.47 4.06 19.83
N GLN A 104 15.41 5.40 19.75
CA GLN A 104 14.23 6.17 20.15
C GLN A 104 12.97 5.76 19.33
N TYR A 105 13.14 5.47 18.05
CA TYR A 105 12.03 5.03 17.18
C TYR A 105 11.61 3.60 17.50
N ASN A 106 12.57 2.73 17.79
CA ASN A 106 12.32 1.35 18.20
C ASN A 106 11.51 1.29 19.51
N GLU A 107 11.91 2.09 20.49
CA GLU A 107 11.23 2.19 21.80
C GLU A 107 9.80 2.68 21.64
N TRP A 108 9.57 3.74 20.85
CA TRP A 108 8.24 4.29 20.62
C TRP A 108 7.28 3.25 20.04
N PHE A 109 7.70 2.55 18.97
CA PHE A 109 6.88 1.50 18.38
C PHE A 109 6.73 0.27 19.28
N SER A 110 7.78 -0.08 20.02
CA SER A 110 7.74 -1.22 20.94
C SER A 110 6.76 -0.99 22.09
N GLN A 111 6.66 0.22 22.60
CA GLN A 111 5.66 0.60 23.63
C GLN A 111 4.23 0.45 23.11
N ILE A 112 3.95 0.94 21.88
CA ILE A 112 2.62 0.83 21.25
C ILE A 112 2.23 -0.64 21.02
N LEU A 113 3.19 -1.47 20.60
CA LEU A 113 2.92 -2.87 20.26
C LEU A 113 2.97 -3.82 21.48
N GLY A 114 3.50 -3.36 22.61
CA GLY A 114 3.79 -4.23 23.77
C GLY A 114 4.80 -5.33 23.44
N LYS A 115 5.67 -5.09 22.45
CA LYS A 115 6.65 -6.06 21.92
C LYS A 115 7.82 -5.33 21.30
N GLU A 116 9.03 -5.86 21.54
CA GLU A 116 10.26 -5.35 20.92
C GLU A 116 10.19 -5.43 19.39
N VAL A 117 10.39 -4.28 18.75
CA VAL A 117 10.49 -4.11 17.28
C VAL A 117 11.52 -3.05 16.95
N GLU A 118 12.02 -3.09 15.72
CA GLU A 118 12.94 -2.10 15.18
C GLU A 118 12.31 -1.43 13.95
N LEU A 119 12.46 -0.09 13.86
CA LEU A 119 12.12 0.66 12.66
C LEU A 119 13.32 0.65 11.71
N VAL A 120 13.04 0.32 10.44
CA VAL A 120 14.05 0.34 9.37
C VAL A 120 13.58 1.18 8.20
N TYR A 121 14.55 1.76 7.47
CA TYR A 121 14.34 2.65 6.34
C TYR A 121 14.89 2.03 5.05
N PHE A 122 14.15 2.18 3.95
CA PHE A 122 14.59 1.79 2.61
C PHE A 122 15.47 2.91 2.05
N ALA A 123 16.76 2.83 2.29
CA ALA A 123 17.77 3.84 1.98
C ALA A 123 18.53 3.50 0.68
N GLU A 124 19.65 4.17 0.46
CA GLU A 124 20.43 4.08 -0.79
C GLU A 124 20.95 2.67 -1.10
N GLN A 125 21.39 1.90 -0.07
CA GLN A 125 21.86 0.53 -0.25
C GLN A 125 20.72 -0.49 -0.35
N SER A 126 19.48 -0.05 -0.12
CA SER A 126 18.31 -0.94 -0.19
C SER A 126 17.95 -1.22 -1.63
N GLN A 127 17.87 -2.49 -1.99
CA GLN A 127 17.48 -2.91 -3.33
C GLN A 127 16.40 -4.00 -3.23
N ARG A 128 15.34 -3.81 -3.95
CA ARG A 128 14.27 -4.79 -4.11
C ARG A 128 13.56 -4.56 -5.43
N VAL A 129 13.21 -5.63 -6.11
CA VAL A 129 12.44 -5.62 -7.36
C VAL A 129 11.17 -6.45 -7.20
N THR A 130 10.20 -6.24 -8.08
CA THR A 130 8.98 -7.04 -8.09
C THR A 130 9.27 -8.46 -8.60
N SER A 131 8.55 -9.46 -8.11
CA SER A 131 8.82 -10.87 -8.44
C SER A 131 8.55 -11.24 -9.90
N SER A 132 7.63 -10.54 -10.57
CA SER A 132 7.25 -10.82 -11.98
C SER A 132 7.78 -9.78 -12.97
N ARG A 133 8.40 -8.72 -12.49
CA ARG A 133 9.02 -7.65 -13.27
C ARG A 133 10.35 -7.31 -12.62
N PRO A 134 11.44 -8.07 -12.90
CA PRO A 134 12.71 -7.92 -12.20
C PRO A 134 13.46 -6.62 -12.54
N ASP A 135 13.01 -5.90 -13.53
CA ASP A 135 13.46 -4.55 -13.91
C ASP A 135 12.73 -3.43 -13.15
N GLN A 136 11.66 -3.76 -12.41
CA GLN A 136 10.84 -2.79 -11.70
C GLN A 136 11.16 -2.73 -10.21
N PRO A 137 11.71 -1.61 -9.71
CA PRO A 137 12.01 -1.45 -8.30
C PRO A 137 10.72 -1.35 -7.46
N VAL A 138 10.81 -1.76 -6.20
CA VAL A 138 9.74 -1.59 -5.21
C VAL A 138 10.34 -1.44 -3.82
N ALA A 139 9.85 -0.49 -3.02
CA ALA A 139 10.28 -0.33 -1.63
C ALA A 139 9.66 -1.41 -0.73
N PHE A 140 9.16 -1.10 0.46
CA PHE A 140 8.53 -2.07 1.36
C PHE A 140 7.05 -2.36 1.06
N ALA A 141 6.53 -1.96 -0.11
CA ALA A 141 5.21 -2.40 -0.57
C ALA A 141 5.15 -3.93 -0.72
N ASP A 142 3.97 -4.55 -0.68
CA ASP A 142 3.85 -6.01 -0.65
C ASP A 142 4.43 -6.66 -1.92
N GLY A 143 3.99 -6.28 -3.09
CA GLY A 143 4.46 -6.91 -4.32
C GLY A 143 4.75 -5.93 -5.46
N TYR A 144 4.05 -4.80 -5.50
CA TYR A 144 4.12 -3.81 -6.57
C TYR A 144 4.15 -2.40 -6.02
N PRO A 145 4.72 -1.44 -6.78
CA PRO A 145 4.86 -0.06 -6.33
C PRO A 145 3.53 0.69 -6.22
N PHE A 146 2.51 0.30 -7.01
CA PHE A 146 1.22 0.99 -7.00
C PHE A 146 0.05 0.00 -6.99
N LEU A 147 -1.04 0.45 -6.39
CA LEU A 147 -2.35 -0.18 -6.42
C LEU A 147 -3.39 0.85 -6.82
N ILE A 148 -4.18 0.54 -7.87
CA ILE A 148 -5.33 1.34 -8.31
C ILE A 148 -6.64 0.63 -7.98
N THR A 149 -7.67 1.41 -7.67
CA THR A 149 -9.07 0.98 -7.60
C THR A 149 -9.98 2.15 -7.97
N SER A 150 -11.30 1.91 -8.08
CA SER A 150 -12.25 2.96 -8.38
C SER A 150 -13.35 3.09 -7.31
N ARG A 151 -13.99 4.27 -7.26
CA ARG A 151 -15.17 4.50 -6.41
C ARG A 151 -16.32 3.58 -6.82
N ALA A 152 -16.52 3.39 -8.11
CA ALA A 152 -17.57 2.53 -8.63
C ALA A 152 -17.34 1.05 -8.22
N SER A 153 -16.09 0.57 -8.21
CA SER A 153 -15.75 -0.78 -7.73
C SER A 153 -16.03 -0.94 -6.24
N LEU A 154 -15.73 0.08 -5.42
CA LEU A 154 -16.10 0.08 -4.00
C LEU A 154 -17.62 0.01 -3.82
N THR A 155 -18.36 0.85 -4.53
CA THR A 155 -19.83 0.86 -4.47
C THR A 155 -20.45 -0.48 -4.90
N ALA A 156 -19.85 -1.14 -5.89
CA ALA A 156 -20.27 -2.48 -6.29
C ALA A 156 -20.00 -3.52 -5.21
N LEU A 157 -18.84 -3.46 -4.54
CA LEU A 157 -18.54 -4.32 -3.41
C LEU A 157 -19.52 -4.10 -2.24
N GLU A 158 -19.82 -2.85 -1.90
CA GLU A 158 -20.75 -2.48 -0.81
C GLU A 158 -22.17 -3.04 -1.02
N LYS A 159 -22.63 -3.16 -2.27
CA LYS A 159 -23.93 -3.79 -2.59
C LYS A 159 -23.98 -5.28 -2.23
N HIS A 160 -22.84 -5.95 -2.20
CA HIS A 160 -22.72 -7.38 -1.88
C HIS A 160 -22.31 -7.61 -0.42
N CYS A 161 -21.68 -6.63 0.21
CA CYS A 161 -21.16 -6.76 1.57
C CYS A 161 -22.23 -6.40 2.61
N PRO A 162 -22.48 -7.25 3.62
CA PRO A 162 -23.46 -6.95 4.67
C PRO A 162 -22.98 -5.90 5.67
N GLU A 163 -21.71 -5.52 5.61
CA GLU A 163 -21.06 -4.54 6.49
C GLU A 163 -20.56 -3.35 5.67
N LYS A 164 -20.48 -2.18 6.30
CA LYS A 164 -19.87 -0.99 5.67
C LYS A 164 -18.41 -1.29 5.30
N VAL A 165 -18.02 -0.91 4.10
CA VAL A 165 -16.66 -1.08 3.61
C VAL A 165 -15.97 0.28 3.51
N ASN A 166 -14.78 0.41 4.09
CA ASN A 166 -13.95 1.60 3.94
C ASN A 166 -12.87 1.34 2.88
N ILE A 167 -12.75 2.23 1.89
CA ILE A 167 -11.75 2.07 0.80
C ILE A 167 -10.32 1.99 1.33
N ALA A 168 -10.04 2.60 2.49
CA ALA A 168 -8.75 2.54 3.15
C ALA A 168 -8.33 1.12 3.58
N GLN A 169 -9.28 0.18 3.73
CA GLN A 169 -9.00 -1.25 4.00
C GLN A 169 -8.19 -1.90 2.87
N PHE A 170 -8.32 -1.39 1.64
CA PHE A 170 -7.60 -1.90 0.47
C PHE A 170 -6.23 -1.26 0.28
N ARG A 171 -5.96 -0.13 0.95
CA ARG A 171 -4.65 0.54 0.93
C ARG A 171 -4.17 0.87 -0.49
N ALA A 172 -5.11 1.30 -1.35
CA ALA A 172 -4.79 1.74 -2.70
C ALA A 172 -4.04 3.08 -2.69
N ASN A 173 -3.12 3.26 -3.63
CA ASN A 173 -2.41 4.51 -3.84
C ASN A 173 -3.20 5.48 -4.71
N ILE A 174 -3.93 4.95 -5.69
CA ILE A 174 -4.62 5.67 -6.74
C ILE A 174 -6.09 5.25 -6.72
N ILE A 175 -6.98 6.22 -6.56
CA ILE A 175 -8.42 5.99 -6.61
C ILE A 175 -9.00 6.83 -7.74
N ILE A 176 -9.72 6.17 -8.64
CA ILE A 176 -10.33 6.76 -9.83
C ILE A 176 -11.83 6.92 -9.62
N ASP A 177 -12.39 7.96 -10.24
CA ASP A 177 -13.84 8.17 -10.33
C ASP A 177 -14.28 8.39 -11.79
N ASP A 178 -15.61 8.45 -11.99
CA ASP A 178 -16.24 8.61 -13.30
C ASP A 178 -15.92 7.45 -14.26
N CYS A 179 -15.96 6.20 -13.77
CA CYS A 179 -15.85 4.98 -14.58
C CYS A 179 -16.83 3.90 -14.10
N ASP A 180 -17.01 2.86 -14.89
CA ASP A 180 -17.79 1.70 -14.50
C ASP A 180 -17.09 0.89 -13.39
N ALA A 181 -17.87 0.12 -12.62
CA ALA A 181 -17.32 -0.77 -11.61
C ALA A 181 -16.40 -1.82 -12.23
N PHE A 182 -15.22 -1.98 -11.65
CA PHE A 182 -14.16 -2.90 -12.08
C PHE A 182 -13.61 -2.63 -13.49
N ALA A 183 -13.83 -1.43 -14.04
CA ALA A 183 -13.25 -1.02 -15.32
C ALA A 183 -11.72 -1.12 -15.31
N GLU A 184 -11.10 -0.83 -14.15
CA GLU A 184 -9.64 -0.94 -13.95
C GLU A 184 -9.07 -2.33 -14.22
N ASP A 185 -9.88 -3.39 -14.16
CA ASP A 185 -9.45 -4.77 -14.46
C ASP A 185 -9.08 -4.97 -15.93
N THR A 186 -9.68 -4.19 -16.81
CA THR A 186 -9.50 -4.27 -18.26
C THR A 186 -8.43 -3.34 -18.82
N TRP A 187 -7.90 -2.41 -18.01
CA TRP A 187 -6.89 -1.48 -18.51
C TRP A 187 -5.52 -2.15 -18.56
N GLU A 188 -4.92 -2.21 -19.76
CA GLU A 188 -3.54 -2.68 -19.92
C GLU A 188 -2.56 -1.52 -19.67
N LYS A 189 -2.70 -0.44 -20.47
CA LYS A 189 -1.95 0.81 -20.29
C LYS A 189 -2.89 1.99 -20.24
N PHE A 190 -2.60 2.92 -19.37
CA PHE A 190 -3.36 4.15 -19.23
C PHE A 190 -2.46 5.27 -18.71
N LYS A 191 -2.88 6.51 -18.85
CA LYS A 191 -2.17 7.64 -18.29
C LYS A 191 -3.05 8.41 -17.29
N ILE A 192 -2.39 9.02 -16.31
CA ILE A 192 -2.95 10.00 -15.38
C ILE A 192 -2.11 11.26 -15.53
N GLY A 193 -2.71 12.36 -16.02
CA GLY A 193 -1.93 13.49 -16.47
C GLY A 193 -0.93 13.06 -17.56
N ASP A 194 0.37 13.24 -17.31
CA ASP A 194 1.45 12.84 -18.24
C ASP A 194 2.13 11.52 -17.84
N VAL A 195 1.73 10.90 -16.72
CA VAL A 195 2.33 9.65 -16.26
C VAL A 195 1.59 8.45 -16.83
N VAL A 196 2.32 7.57 -17.50
CA VAL A 196 1.80 6.32 -18.05
C VAL A 196 2.04 5.18 -17.08
N PHE A 197 0.98 4.42 -16.82
CA PHE A 197 0.98 3.21 -16.00
C PHE A 197 0.66 1.98 -16.83
N GLU A 198 1.20 0.85 -16.41
CA GLU A 198 0.86 -0.48 -16.92
C GLU A 198 0.28 -1.34 -15.79
N SER A 199 -0.87 -1.95 -16.07
CA SER A 199 -1.48 -2.94 -15.17
C SER A 199 -0.78 -4.27 -15.29
N VAL A 200 -0.33 -4.80 -14.15
CA VAL A 200 0.41 -6.07 -14.13
C VAL A 200 -0.52 -7.25 -13.87
N LYS A 201 -1.27 -7.18 -12.78
CA LYS A 201 -2.22 -8.25 -12.39
C LYS A 201 -3.20 -7.76 -11.33
N PRO A 202 -4.36 -8.45 -11.16
CA PRO A 202 -5.26 -8.20 -10.04
C PRO A 202 -4.55 -8.30 -8.69
N CYS A 203 -4.94 -7.44 -7.75
CA CYS A 203 -4.38 -7.45 -6.41
C CYS A 203 -5.12 -8.49 -5.54
N VAL A 204 -4.49 -9.62 -5.30
CA VAL A 204 -5.00 -10.64 -4.36
C VAL A 204 -5.00 -10.07 -2.95
N ARG A 205 -6.12 -10.15 -2.28
CA ARG A 205 -6.34 -9.59 -0.95
C ARG A 205 -6.07 -10.61 0.15
N CYS A 206 -5.67 -10.10 1.29
CA CYS A 206 -5.45 -10.90 2.49
C CYS A 206 -6.35 -10.41 3.64
N SER A 207 -6.33 -11.10 4.76
CA SER A 207 -7.13 -10.77 5.94
C SER A 207 -6.88 -9.35 6.51
N LEU A 208 -5.86 -8.61 6.06
CA LEU A 208 -5.70 -7.21 6.46
C LEU A 208 -6.92 -6.35 6.08
N THR A 209 -7.64 -6.71 5.02
CA THR A 209 -8.87 -6.01 4.62
C THR A 209 -10.00 -6.14 5.64
N THR A 210 -9.93 -7.08 6.58
CA THR A 210 -10.90 -7.19 7.67
C THR A 210 -10.62 -6.26 8.85
N VAL A 211 -9.48 -5.56 8.85
CA VAL A 211 -9.16 -4.56 9.88
C VAL A 211 -9.84 -3.25 9.53
N ASP A 212 -10.65 -2.74 10.44
CA ASP A 212 -11.25 -1.41 10.32
C ASP A 212 -10.15 -0.35 10.52
N PRO A 213 -9.87 0.49 9.53
CA PRO A 213 -8.83 1.51 9.64
C PRO A 213 -9.19 2.66 10.59
N GLU A 214 -10.46 2.83 10.95
CA GLU A 214 -10.90 3.92 11.85
C GLU A 214 -10.63 3.62 13.32
N ASN A 215 -10.67 2.35 13.72
CA ASN A 215 -10.55 1.97 15.13
C ASN A 215 -9.58 0.80 15.38
N GLY A 216 -8.97 0.22 14.36
CA GLY A 216 -8.01 -0.87 14.48
C GLY A 216 -8.64 -2.21 14.91
N THR A 217 -9.96 -2.38 14.80
CA THR A 217 -10.61 -3.64 15.16
C THR A 217 -10.68 -4.60 13.98
N VAL A 218 -10.62 -5.89 14.26
CA VAL A 218 -10.82 -6.93 13.24
C VAL A 218 -12.31 -7.25 13.14
N ASN A 219 -12.86 -7.20 11.92
CA ASN A 219 -14.24 -7.57 11.68
C ASN A 219 -14.45 -9.06 11.99
N ALA A 220 -15.30 -9.36 12.99
CA ALA A 220 -15.54 -10.72 13.47
C ALA A 220 -16.20 -11.65 12.43
N LYS A 221 -16.92 -11.08 11.43
CA LYS A 221 -17.55 -11.82 10.34
C LYS A 221 -16.61 -12.06 9.15
N GLY A 222 -15.40 -11.47 9.21
CA GLY A 222 -14.38 -11.60 8.16
C GLY A 222 -14.64 -10.75 6.91
N GLU A 223 -15.50 -9.72 7.03
CA GLU A 223 -15.80 -8.80 5.92
C GLU A 223 -14.74 -7.69 5.77
N PRO A 224 -14.56 -7.16 4.56
CA PRO A 224 -15.12 -7.54 3.26
C PRO A 224 -14.41 -8.72 2.57
N PHE A 225 -13.40 -9.32 3.20
CA PHE A 225 -12.61 -10.43 2.62
C PHE A 225 -13.50 -11.63 2.25
N LYS A 226 -14.45 -11.97 3.12
CA LYS A 226 -15.39 -13.06 2.89
C LYS A 226 -16.29 -12.80 1.67
N THR A 227 -16.86 -11.61 1.56
CA THR A 227 -17.67 -11.20 0.40
C THR A 227 -16.85 -11.27 -0.89
N LEU A 228 -15.63 -10.73 -0.91
CA LEU A 228 -14.74 -10.82 -2.07
C LEU A 228 -14.43 -12.29 -2.47
N THR A 229 -14.33 -13.19 -1.50
CA THR A 229 -14.12 -14.61 -1.76
C THR A 229 -15.31 -15.25 -2.51
N GLN A 230 -16.51 -14.69 -2.39
CA GLN A 230 -17.71 -15.21 -3.02
C GLN A 230 -17.87 -14.81 -4.49
N PHE A 231 -17.46 -13.59 -4.87
CA PHE A 231 -17.73 -13.11 -6.24
C PHE A 231 -16.48 -12.56 -6.99
N ARG A 232 -15.34 -12.43 -6.32
CA ARG A 232 -14.08 -11.94 -6.91
C ARG A 232 -12.91 -12.88 -6.66
N PHE A 233 -13.16 -14.20 -6.62
CA PHE A 233 -12.14 -15.21 -6.32
C PHE A 233 -11.38 -15.63 -7.58
N LEU A 234 -10.15 -15.16 -7.72
CA LEU A 234 -9.30 -15.42 -8.87
C LEU A 234 -8.76 -16.86 -8.88
N LYS A 235 -8.90 -17.50 -10.05
CA LYS A 235 -8.25 -18.78 -10.38
C LYS A 235 -7.45 -18.61 -11.67
N ILE A 236 -6.20 -19.04 -11.67
CA ILE A 236 -5.35 -19.03 -12.85
C ILE A 236 -4.82 -20.45 -13.07
N ASP A 237 -4.98 -21.01 -14.27
CA ASP A 237 -4.57 -22.38 -14.62
C ASP A 237 -5.09 -23.42 -13.62
N GLY A 238 -6.35 -23.28 -13.20
CA GLY A 238 -7.00 -24.16 -12.21
C GLY A 238 -6.48 -24.02 -10.77
N LYS A 239 -5.53 -23.12 -10.52
CA LYS A 239 -4.96 -22.87 -9.18
C LYS A 239 -5.65 -21.69 -8.51
N ASN A 240 -6.10 -21.90 -7.28
CA ASN A 240 -6.66 -20.87 -6.44
C ASN A 240 -5.59 -19.79 -6.14
N LYS A 241 -5.90 -18.52 -6.45
CA LYS A 241 -5.06 -17.36 -6.12
C LYS A 241 -5.58 -16.61 -4.91
N GLY A 242 -6.89 -16.41 -4.81
CA GLY A 242 -7.58 -15.73 -3.72
C GLY A 242 -8.51 -14.62 -4.19
N PRO A 243 -9.23 -13.98 -3.25
CA PRO A 243 -10.10 -12.86 -3.58
C PRO A 243 -9.30 -11.65 -4.03
N THR A 244 -9.84 -10.87 -4.97
CA THR A 244 -9.16 -9.71 -5.55
C THR A 244 -9.96 -8.43 -5.42
N PHE A 245 -9.24 -7.29 -5.31
CA PHE A 245 -9.83 -5.97 -5.41
C PHE A 245 -8.74 -4.97 -5.82
N GLY A 246 -8.94 -4.28 -6.96
CA GLY A 246 -7.99 -3.37 -7.57
C GLY A 246 -6.85 -4.07 -8.34
N MET A 247 -6.05 -3.26 -9.06
CA MET A 247 -4.98 -3.70 -9.94
C MET A 247 -3.62 -3.22 -9.46
N ASN A 248 -2.65 -4.13 -9.44
CA ASN A 248 -1.24 -3.80 -9.24
C ASN A 248 -0.66 -3.18 -10.49
N LEU A 249 0.08 -2.08 -10.33
CA LEU A 249 0.64 -1.31 -11.44
C LEU A 249 2.15 -1.12 -11.32
N VAL A 250 2.75 -0.80 -12.47
CA VAL A 250 4.08 -0.20 -12.59
C VAL A 250 3.96 1.11 -13.37
N ALA A 251 4.84 2.06 -13.12
CA ALA A 251 4.95 3.29 -13.92
C ALA A 251 5.92 3.07 -15.08
N LEU A 252 5.58 3.56 -16.26
CA LEU A 252 6.44 3.49 -17.45
C LEU A 252 7.30 4.75 -17.62
N ASN A 253 6.96 5.83 -16.94
CA ASN A 253 7.76 7.04 -16.81
C ASN A 253 7.55 7.66 -15.43
N GLU A 254 8.46 8.49 -15.01
CA GLU A 254 8.32 9.32 -13.80
C GLU A 254 7.62 10.64 -14.14
N GLY A 255 7.04 11.29 -13.13
CA GLY A 255 6.33 12.56 -13.27
C GLY A 255 5.59 12.96 -12.01
N GLU A 256 4.56 13.75 -12.15
CA GLU A 256 3.68 14.15 -11.04
C GLU A 256 2.22 13.86 -11.44
N ILE A 257 1.43 13.40 -10.47
CA ILE A 257 -0.03 13.25 -10.59
C ILE A 257 -0.72 14.11 -9.55
N LYS A 258 -1.90 14.66 -9.90
CA LYS A 258 -2.71 15.55 -9.04
C LYS A 258 -4.16 15.11 -9.03
N ILE A 259 -4.84 15.31 -7.91
CA ILE A 259 -6.30 15.11 -7.85
C ILE A 259 -6.96 15.95 -8.94
N GLY A 260 -7.90 15.33 -9.68
CA GLY A 260 -8.57 15.92 -10.83
C GLY A 260 -7.90 15.67 -12.19
N ASP A 261 -6.67 15.14 -12.22
CA ASP A 261 -6.03 14.77 -13.48
C ASP A 261 -6.90 13.80 -14.28
N LYS A 262 -6.96 14.04 -15.60
CA LYS A 262 -7.65 13.16 -16.54
C LYS A 262 -7.00 11.80 -16.56
N VAL A 263 -7.84 10.75 -16.52
CA VAL A 263 -7.42 9.36 -16.75
C VAL A 263 -7.84 8.97 -18.17
N GLU A 264 -6.88 8.47 -18.95
CA GLU A 264 -7.08 8.08 -20.35
C GLU A 264 -6.52 6.69 -20.58
N VAL A 265 -7.37 5.73 -20.98
CA VAL A 265 -6.96 4.37 -21.30
C VAL A 265 -6.33 4.36 -22.69
N LEU A 266 -5.11 3.83 -22.79
CA LEU A 266 -4.33 3.75 -24.04
C LEU A 266 -4.48 2.38 -24.71
N SER A 267 -4.56 1.33 -23.91
CA SER A 267 -4.82 -0.04 -24.39
C SER A 267 -5.57 -0.86 -23.36
N TYR A 268 -6.32 -1.85 -23.83
CA TYR A 268 -7.12 -2.75 -23.01
C TYR A 268 -6.54 -4.16 -23.02
N ARG A 269 -6.79 -4.88 -21.93
CA ARG A 269 -6.54 -6.31 -21.75
C ARG A 269 -7.85 -7.05 -21.51
N GLU A 270 -7.85 -8.36 -21.71
CA GLU A 270 -8.95 -9.18 -21.22
C GLU A 270 -8.95 -9.19 -19.69
N ALA A 271 -10.15 -9.02 -19.10
CA ALA A 271 -10.32 -9.15 -17.66
C ALA A 271 -10.13 -10.62 -17.25
N GLU A 272 -9.61 -10.81 -16.04
CA GLU A 272 -9.57 -12.15 -15.45
C GLU A 272 -10.99 -12.65 -15.17
N VAL A 273 -11.17 -13.98 -15.26
CA VAL A 273 -12.44 -14.63 -14.93
C VAL A 273 -12.46 -14.97 -13.44
N TYR A 274 -13.56 -14.62 -12.77
CA TYR A 274 -13.77 -14.80 -11.33
C TYR A 274 -14.84 -15.84 -11.00
#